data_3f5f6e1a28efc9a4a09dfd38cb2b2dc2
#
_entry.id   3f5f6e1a28efc9a4a09dfd38cb2b2dc2
#
_cell.length_a   1.000
_cell.length_b   1.000
_cell.length_c   1.000
_cell.angle_alpha   90.00
_cell.angle_beta   90.00
_cell.angle_gamma   90.00
#
_symmetry.space_group_name_H-M   'P 1'
#
loop_
_entity.id
_entity.type
_entity.pdbx_description
1 polymer ?
#
loop_
_entity_poly.entity_id
_entity_poly.type
_entity_poly.pdbx_seq_one_letter_code
_entity_poly.pdbx_strand_id
1 'polypeptide(L)'
;IALVKLDCYKNRLTEIDLSTSPQLKNLICSNNLFVEFNIQGSSALESLNVQGCHLESLNVDSCANLKNLYCGYNRLTNLNLFGTVNLQNLNMDDNNIRTMIMSKQPNLFTLFCSDNNMVTLDVLNCDALTDLVCSYNNLTRLNLNGTDKLTFVDCSYNDLTTLDLSNRYLLQRVLCNQNQLTMLDVSFCPNLVYINCRFNQLIDLRTIGDNNLRM
;
A
#
# COMPACT_ATOMS: atom_id res chain seq x y z
N ILE A 1 17.91 22.75 -22.09
CA ILE A 1 16.92 22.65 -20.97
C ILE A 1 16.54 21.18 -20.85
N ALA A 2 16.73 20.60 -19.67
CA ALA A 2 16.39 19.19 -19.46
C ALA A 2 14.90 19.03 -19.14
N LEU A 3 14.26 17.97 -19.61
CA LEU A 3 12.90 17.61 -19.25
C LEU A 3 12.88 17.12 -17.79
N VAL A 4 12.10 17.79 -16.94
CA VAL A 4 11.98 17.50 -15.50
C VAL A 4 10.62 16.88 -15.18
N LYS A 5 9.58 17.25 -15.90
CA LYS A 5 8.22 16.70 -15.76
C LYS A 5 7.65 16.36 -17.11
N LEU A 6 7.07 15.17 -17.20
CA LEU A 6 6.30 14.72 -18.37
C LEU A 6 4.93 14.25 -17.92
N ASP A 7 3.89 14.78 -18.53
CA ASP A 7 2.51 14.37 -18.31
C ASP A 7 1.89 14.00 -19.67
N CYS A 8 1.66 12.72 -19.87
CA CYS A 8 1.02 12.16 -21.05
C CYS A 8 -0.23 11.33 -20.67
N TYR A 9 -0.90 11.73 -19.59
CA TYR A 9 -2.13 11.12 -19.11
C TYR A 9 -3.19 10.97 -20.21
N LYS A 10 -3.87 9.82 -20.19
CA LYS A 10 -5.04 9.53 -21.02
C LYS A 10 -4.76 9.68 -22.53
N ASN A 11 -3.78 8.92 -22.99
CA ASN A 11 -3.44 8.75 -24.40
C ASN A 11 -3.57 7.27 -24.82
N ARG A 12 -2.96 6.91 -25.94
CA ARG A 12 -2.93 5.53 -26.46
C ARG A 12 -1.49 5.03 -26.62
N LEU A 13 -0.59 5.49 -25.75
CA LEU A 13 0.81 5.11 -25.80
C LEU A 13 0.97 3.65 -25.41
N THR A 14 1.74 2.91 -26.18
CA THR A 14 2.16 1.53 -25.90
C THR A 14 3.61 1.44 -25.46
N GLU A 15 4.40 2.48 -25.79
CA GLU A 15 5.81 2.62 -25.42
C GLU A 15 6.18 4.08 -25.24
N ILE A 16 7.27 4.34 -24.54
CA ILE A 16 7.86 5.66 -24.36
C ILE A 16 9.37 5.54 -24.21
N ASP A 17 10.12 6.32 -24.98
CA ASP A 17 11.57 6.39 -24.83
C ASP A 17 11.95 7.60 -23.95
N LEU A 18 12.52 7.31 -22.79
CA LEU A 18 13.00 8.29 -21.81
C LEU A 18 14.53 8.34 -21.73
N SER A 19 15.24 7.65 -22.61
CA SER A 19 16.71 7.50 -22.59
C SER A 19 17.46 8.84 -22.65
N THR A 20 16.84 9.84 -23.26
CA THR A 20 17.39 11.21 -23.39
C THR A 20 16.96 12.16 -22.28
N SER A 21 16.24 11.67 -21.27
CA SER A 21 15.66 12.50 -20.20
C SER A 21 16.16 12.11 -18.80
N PRO A 22 17.49 12.07 -18.54
CA PRO A 22 18.06 11.58 -17.29
C PRO A 22 17.73 12.44 -16.06
N GLN A 23 17.20 13.65 -16.27
CA GLN A 23 16.80 14.59 -15.21
C GLN A 23 15.29 14.55 -14.92
N LEU A 24 14.56 13.58 -15.50
CA LEU A 24 13.13 13.46 -15.29
C LEU A 24 12.82 13.08 -13.84
N LYS A 25 12.05 13.94 -13.16
CA LYS A 25 11.64 13.76 -11.77
C LYS A 25 10.20 13.29 -11.62
N ASN A 26 9.31 13.75 -12.50
CA ASN A 26 7.90 13.45 -12.42
C ASN A 26 7.39 12.91 -13.75
N LEU A 27 6.87 11.69 -13.74
CA LEU A 27 6.32 11.02 -14.92
C LEU A 27 4.87 10.61 -14.66
N ILE A 28 3.95 11.14 -15.44
CA ILE A 28 2.53 10.80 -15.41
C ILE A 28 2.16 10.20 -16.76
N CYS A 29 1.96 8.88 -16.78
CA CYS A 29 1.59 8.11 -17.96
C CYS A 29 0.31 7.32 -17.77
N SER A 30 -0.45 7.60 -16.71
CA SER A 30 -1.67 6.85 -16.39
C SER A 30 -2.72 6.89 -17.50
N ASN A 31 -3.54 5.83 -17.57
CA ASN A 31 -4.57 5.65 -18.61
C ASN A 31 -3.98 5.69 -20.05
N ASN A 32 -3.00 4.85 -20.28
CA ASN A 32 -2.42 4.54 -21.59
C ASN A 32 -2.53 3.03 -21.88
N LEU A 33 -1.83 2.52 -22.87
CA LEU A 33 -1.91 1.13 -23.32
C LEU A 33 -0.59 0.36 -23.13
N PHE A 34 0.20 0.74 -22.14
CA PHE A 34 1.43 0.02 -21.80
C PHE A 34 1.10 -1.37 -21.26
N VAL A 35 1.77 -2.40 -21.74
CA VAL A 35 1.72 -3.76 -21.18
C VAL A 35 2.92 -4.00 -20.28
N GLU A 36 4.06 -3.44 -20.63
CA GLU A 36 5.29 -3.46 -19.85
C GLU A 36 5.81 -2.04 -19.65
N PHE A 37 6.41 -1.77 -18.51
CA PHE A 37 7.01 -0.47 -18.22
C PHE A 37 8.33 -0.64 -17.48
N ASN A 38 9.41 -0.21 -18.09
CA ASN A 38 10.74 -0.33 -17.53
C ASN A 38 11.41 1.04 -17.40
N ILE A 39 11.67 1.43 -16.17
CA ILE A 39 12.41 2.64 -15.82
C ILE A 39 13.56 2.33 -14.86
N GLN A 40 14.07 1.10 -14.90
CA GLN A 40 15.16 0.68 -14.03
C GLN A 40 16.32 1.67 -14.03
N GLY A 41 16.78 2.03 -12.84
CA GLY A 41 17.93 2.92 -12.68
C GLY A 41 17.66 4.40 -12.99
N SER A 42 16.39 4.82 -13.20
CA SER A 42 16.03 6.24 -13.36
C SER A 42 16.25 7.00 -12.04
N SER A 43 17.50 7.33 -11.78
CA SER A 43 17.97 7.83 -10.47
C SER A 43 17.43 9.22 -10.11
N ALA A 44 17.00 10.02 -11.07
CA ALA A 44 16.39 11.33 -10.81
C ALA A 44 14.88 11.25 -10.50
N LEU A 45 14.22 10.12 -10.81
CA LEU A 45 12.77 10.02 -10.73
C LEU A 45 12.28 10.00 -9.28
N GLU A 46 11.41 10.95 -8.95
CA GLU A 46 10.81 11.12 -7.62
C GLU A 46 9.35 10.66 -7.58
N SER A 47 8.64 10.72 -8.70
CA SER A 47 7.23 10.33 -8.79
C SER A 47 6.91 9.67 -10.12
N LEU A 48 6.25 8.49 -10.03
CA LEU A 48 5.74 7.74 -11.18
C LEU A 48 4.25 7.46 -11.00
N ASN A 49 3.46 7.80 -12.02
CA ASN A 49 2.06 7.40 -12.12
C ASN A 49 1.81 6.66 -13.45
N VAL A 50 1.56 5.36 -13.34
CA VAL A 50 1.24 4.43 -14.44
C VAL A 50 -0.06 3.66 -14.16
N GLN A 51 -0.99 4.27 -13.42
CA GLN A 51 -2.29 3.65 -13.12
C GLN A 51 -3.12 3.43 -14.40
N GLY A 52 -3.87 2.33 -14.44
CA GLY A 52 -4.82 2.05 -15.51
C GLY A 52 -4.18 1.87 -16.89
N CYS A 53 -3.02 1.25 -16.95
CA CYS A 53 -2.26 1.07 -18.20
C CYS A 53 -2.28 -0.38 -18.73
N HIS A 54 -2.97 -1.31 -18.08
CA HIS A 54 -2.95 -2.75 -18.41
C HIS A 54 -1.61 -3.44 -18.17
N LEU A 55 -0.74 -2.90 -17.33
CA LEU A 55 0.60 -3.42 -17.09
C LEU A 55 0.57 -4.85 -16.54
N GLU A 56 1.28 -5.75 -17.17
CA GLU A 56 1.59 -7.10 -16.68
C GLU A 56 2.95 -7.13 -15.97
N SER A 57 3.84 -6.21 -16.32
CA SER A 57 5.12 -6.02 -15.63
C SER A 57 5.48 -4.53 -15.46
N LEU A 58 6.11 -4.24 -14.33
CA LEU A 58 6.64 -2.92 -13.98
C LEU A 58 8.01 -3.09 -13.33
N ASN A 59 9.05 -2.52 -13.94
CA ASN A 59 10.39 -2.52 -13.40
C ASN A 59 10.81 -1.13 -12.92
N VAL A 60 10.93 -0.99 -11.61
CA VAL A 60 11.38 0.23 -10.91
C VAL A 60 12.68 -0.02 -10.12
N ASP A 61 13.38 -1.10 -10.41
CA ASP A 61 14.58 -1.47 -9.68
C ASP A 61 15.63 -0.35 -9.68
N SER A 62 16.19 -0.09 -8.52
CA SER A 62 17.24 0.93 -8.32
C SER A 62 16.81 2.37 -8.62
N CYS A 63 15.50 2.67 -8.64
CA CYS A 63 14.99 4.03 -8.66
C CYS A 63 15.07 4.64 -7.25
N ALA A 64 16.31 4.91 -6.79
CA ALA A 64 16.61 5.22 -5.39
C ALA A 64 15.95 6.50 -4.86
N ASN A 65 15.62 7.47 -5.72
CA ASN A 65 14.95 8.71 -5.33
C ASN A 65 13.42 8.65 -5.46
N LEU A 66 12.86 7.49 -5.85
CA LEU A 66 11.41 7.34 -6.01
C LEU A 66 10.71 7.44 -4.64
N LYS A 67 9.84 8.43 -4.52
CA LYS A 67 9.03 8.72 -3.32
C LYS A 67 7.58 8.31 -3.50
N ASN A 68 7.04 8.47 -4.71
CA ASN A 68 5.65 8.21 -5.00
C ASN A 68 5.53 7.25 -6.18
N LEU A 69 4.90 6.11 -5.95
CA LEU A 69 4.61 5.11 -6.97
C LEU A 69 3.10 4.82 -6.99
N TYR A 70 2.45 5.14 -8.10
CA TYR A 70 1.04 4.86 -8.35
C TYR A 70 0.93 3.92 -9.54
N CYS A 71 0.69 2.64 -9.27
CA CYS A 71 0.60 1.57 -10.27
C CYS A 71 -0.69 0.73 -10.13
N GLY A 72 -1.70 1.28 -9.47
CA GLY A 72 -3.01 0.64 -9.35
C GLY A 72 -3.74 0.46 -10.68
N TYR A 73 -4.83 -0.33 -10.67
CA TYR A 73 -5.67 -0.58 -11.86
C TYR A 73 -4.87 -1.15 -13.04
N ASN A 74 -4.05 -2.18 -12.76
CA ASN A 74 -3.22 -2.87 -13.74
C ASN A 74 -3.42 -4.40 -13.65
N ARG A 75 -2.52 -5.19 -14.22
CA ARG A 75 -2.56 -6.66 -14.20
C ARG A 75 -1.29 -7.25 -13.58
N LEU A 76 -0.62 -6.50 -12.71
CA LEU A 76 0.63 -6.92 -12.08
C LEU A 76 0.40 -8.15 -11.22
N THR A 77 1.21 -9.18 -11.40
CA THR A 77 1.21 -10.37 -10.54
C THR A 77 2.28 -10.32 -9.45
N ASN A 78 3.25 -9.45 -9.62
CA ASN A 78 4.30 -9.13 -8.66
C ASN A 78 4.75 -7.67 -8.83
N LEU A 79 5.39 -7.14 -7.80
CA LEU A 79 6.04 -5.82 -7.85
C LEU A 79 7.34 -5.91 -7.03
N ASN A 80 8.47 -5.69 -7.69
CA ASN A 80 9.76 -5.63 -7.05
C ASN A 80 10.11 -4.17 -6.71
N LEU A 81 10.43 -3.90 -5.45
CA LEU A 81 10.80 -2.58 -4.95
C LEU A 81 12.29 -2.52 -4.56
N PHE A 82 13.11 -3.37 -5.15
CA PHE A 82 14.55 -3.41 -4.84
C PHE A 82 15.22 -2.07 -5.16
N GLY A 83 15.87 -1.49 -4.16
CA GLY A 83 16.55 -0.20 -4.31
C GLY A 83 15.67 1.05 -4.29
N THR A 84 14.34 0.95 -4.10
CA THR A 84 13.44 2.11 -3.94
C THR A 84 13.35 2.55 -2.46
N VAL A 85 14.48 2.75 -1.82
CA VAL A 85 14.61 2.94 -0.36
C VAL A 85 13.99 4.23 0.19
N ASN A 86 13.64 5.17 -0.67
CA ASN A 86 13.03 6.45 -0.30
C ASN A 86 11.51 6.50 -0.55
N LEU A 87 10.89 5.34 -0.84
CA LEU A 87 9.46 5.28 -1.12
C LEU A 87 8.63 5.76 0.09
N GLN A 88 7.72 6.68 -0.17
CA GLN A 88 6.85 7.30 0.82
C GLN A 88 5.38 6.93 0.61
N ASN A 89 4.95 6.89 -0.64
CA ASN A 89 3.59 6.57 -1.00
C ASN A 89 3.56 5.50 -2.07
N LEU A 90 2.89 4.39 -1.78
CA LEU A 90 2.65 3.30 -2.72
C LEU A 90 1.15 3.06 -2.87
N ASN A 91 0.66 3.17 -4.10
CA ASN A 91 -0.65 2.65 -4.47
C ASN A 91 -0.49 1.59 -5.56
N MET A 92 -0.91 0.37 -5.23
CA MET A 92 -0.96 -0.79 -6.12
C MET A 92 -2.32 -1.49 -6.07
N ASP A 93 -3.40 -0.74 -5.74
CA ASP A 93 -4.77 -1.26 -5.73
C ASP A 93 -5.15 -1.86 -7.08
N ASP A 94 -6.14 -2.76 -7.10
CA ASP A 94 -6.66 -3.36 -8.34
C ASP A 94 -5.55 -3.96 -9.23
N ASN A 95 -4.90 -5.00 -8.73
CA ASN A 95 -3.91 -5.80 -9.44
C ASN A 95 -4.12 -7.31 -9.16
N ASN A 96 -3.17 -8.16 -9.54
CA ASN A 96 -3.23 -9.60 -9.32
C ASN A 96 -2.11 -10.11 -8.40
N ILE A 97 -1.61 -9.24 -7.50
CA ILE A 97 -0.46 -9.54 -6.65
C ILE A 97 -0.88 -10.54 -5.57
N ARG A 98 -0.08 -11.61 -5.38
CA ARG A 98 -0.37 -12.67 -4.40
C ARG A 98 0.43 -12.55 -3.11
N THR A 99 1.61 -11.98 -3.19
CA THR A 99 2.51 -11.81 -2.04
C THR A 99 3.22 -10.48 -2.15
N MET A 100 3.39 -9.79 -1.03
CA MET A 100 4.14 -8.55 -0.97
C MET A 100 4.99 -8.50 0.30
N ILE A 101 6.27 -8.20 0.11
CA ILE A 101 7.23 -8.01 1.20
C ILE A 101 7.69 -6.57 1.16
N MET A 102 7.26 -5.78 2.15
CA MET A 102 7.60 -4.36 2.27
C MET A 102 8.85 -4.14 3.14
N SER A 103 9.55 -5.21 3.52
CA SER A 103 10.75 -5.11 4.33
C SER A 103 11.76 -4.14 3.68
N LYS A 104 12.28 -3.19 4.48
CA LYS A 104 13.19 -2.12 4.04
C LYS A 104 12.54 -0.90 3.35
N GLN A 105 11.28 -0.60 3.69
CA GLN A 105 10.63 0.64 3.29
C GLN A 105 10.39 1.55 4.53
N PRO A 106 11.47 2.01 5.22
CA PRO A 106 11.34 2.72 6.49
C PRO A 106 10.67 4.10 6.36
N ASN A 107 10.62 4.65 5.16
CA ASN A 107 10.05 5.95 4.86
C ASN A 107 8.61 5.88 4.32
N LEU A 108 8.03 4.67 4.21
CA LEU A 108 6.69 4.49 3.66
C LEU A 108 5.63 5.01 4.64
N PHE A 109 4.88 6.03 4.23
CA PHE A 109 3.77 6.62 4.99
C PHE A 109 2.43 5.99 4.63
N THR A 110 2.19 5.78 3.33
CA THR A 110 0.93 5.22 2.86
C THR A 110 1.15 3.98 2.00
N LEU A 111 0.40 2.93 2.29
CA LEU A 111 0.34 1.71 1.51
C LEU A 111 -1.11 1.39 1.16
N PHE A 112 -1.46 1.51 -0.11
CA PHE A 112 -2.74 1.11 -0.68
C PHE A 112 -2.54 -0.09 -1.59
N CYS A 113 -3.12 -1.22 -1.22
CA CYS A 113 -2.95 -2.50 -1.89
C CYS A 113 -4.23 -3.34 -1.88
N SER A 114 -5.38 -2.66 -1.86
CA SER A 114 -6.69 -3.31 -1.94
C SER A 114 -6.92 -3.97 -3.30
N ASP A 115 -7.96 -4.83 -3.34
CA ASP A 115 -8.38 -5.48 -4.59
C ASP A 115 -7.20 -6.18 -5.29
N ASN A 116 -6.56 -7.08 -4.53
CA ASN A 116 -5.49 -7.95 -5.00
C ASN A 116 -5.80 -9.41 -4.60
N ASN A 117 -4.88 -10.32 -4.85
CA ASN A 117 -5.01 -11.73 -4.49
C ASN A 117 -4.05 -12.11 -3.35
N MET A 118 -3.71 -11.16 -2.47
CA MET A 118 -2.66 -11.37 -1.47
C MET A 118 -3.12 -12.36 -0.39
N VAL A 119 -2.30 -13.39 -0.18
CA VAL A 119 -2.41 -14.33 0.94
C VAL A 119 -1.53 -13.89 2.11
N THR A 120 -0.44 -13.19 1.79
CA THR A 120 0.49 -12.64 2.77
C THR A 120 0.87 -11.21 2.44
N LEU A 121 0.91 -10.37 3.47
CA LEU A 121 1.44 -9.01 3.43
C LEU A 121 2.38 -8.84 4.63
N ASP A 122 3.64 -8.51 4.36
CA ASP A 122 4.62 -8.22 5.41
C ASP A 122 4.97 -6.73 5.38
N VAL A 123 4.61 -6.02 6.44
CA VAL A 123 4.90 -4.60 6.64
C VAL A 123 5.93 -4.37 7.76
N LEU A 124 6.66 -5.40 8.13
CA LEU A 124 7.71 -5.30 9.15
C LEU A 124 8.77 -4.27 8.73
N ASN A 125 9.17 -3.41 9.67
CA ASN A 125 10.10 -2.29 9.45
C ASN A 125 9.57 -1.17 8.51
N CYS A 126 8.26 -1.05 8.37
CA CYS A 126 7.63 0.15 7.82
C CYS A 126 7.32 1.15 8.94
N ASP A 127 8.38 1.59 9.64
CA ASP A 127 8.27 2.36 10.90
C ASP A 127 7.61 3.75 10.73
N ALA A 128 7.51 4.23 9.50
CA ALA A 128 6.84 5.49 9.18
C ALA A 128 5.37 5.32 8.78
N LEU A 129 4.86 4.07 8.67
CA LEU A 129 3.54 3.79 8.10
C LEU A 129 2.43 4.39 8.98
N THR A 130 1.61 5.25 8.38
CA THR A 130 0.45 5.90 9.01
C THR A 130 -0.87 5.37 8.50
N ASP A 131 -0.94 5.00 7.22
CA ASP A 131 -2.15 4.56 6.56
C ASP A 131 -1.91 3.25 5.81
N LEU A 132 -2.61 2.21 6.21
CA LEU A 132 -2.60 0.89 5.57
C LEU A 132 -4.00 0.56 5.07
N VAL A 133 -4.14 0.36 3.76
CA VAL A 133 -5.37 -0.10 3.12
C VAL A 133 -5.07 -1.36 2.32
N CYS A 134 -5.52 -2.51 2.83
CA CYS A 134 -5.29 -3.84 2.26
C CYS A 134 -6.59 -4.66 2.17
N SER A 135 -7.72 -3.97 2.05
CA SER A 135 -9.04 -4.60 1.92
C SER A 135 -9.18 -5.40 0.61
N TYR A 136 -10.18 -6.28 0.55
CA TYR A 136 -10.44 -7.11 -0.63
C TYR A 136 -9.20 -7.90 -1.08
N ASN A 137 -8.69 -8.74 -0.18
CA ASN A 137 -7.60 -9.66 -0.41
C ASN A 137 -7.93 -11.05 0.19
N ASN A 138 -6.98 -11.95 0.25
CA ASN A 138 -7.13 -13.28 0.83
C ASN A 138 -6.21 -13.46 2.06
N LEU A 139 -5.96 -12.37 2.81
CA LEU A 139 -5.05 -12.40 3.95
C LEU A 139 -5.63 -13.24 5.08
N THR A 140 -4.89 -14.27 5.50
CA THR A 140 -5.23 -15.08 6.67
C THR A 140 -4.56 -14.57 7.95
N ARG A 141 -3.53 -13.75 7.80
CA ARG A 141 -2.79 -13.08 8.89
C ARG A 141 -2.32 -11.69 8.43
N LEU A 142 -2.30 -10.76 9.36
CA LEU A 142 -1.72 -9.42 9.17
C LEU A 142 -0.87 -9.11 10.40
N ASN A 143 0.46 -9.02 10.19
CA ASN A 143 1.40 -8.66 11.24
C ASN A 143 1.72 -7.18 11.15
N LEU A 144 1.37 -6.44 12.19
CA LEU A 144 1.57 -4.99 12.26
C LEU A 144 2.71 -4.59 13.22
N ASN A 145 3.56 -5.52 13.62
CA ASN A 145 4.68 -5.22 14.51
C ASN A 145 5.62 -4.18 13.89
N GLY A 146 6.05 -3.20 14.68
CA GLY A 146 6.92 -2.11 14.23
C GLY A 146 6.20 -1.00 13.44
N THR A 147 4.87 -1.03 13.31
CA THR A 147 4.10 0.04 12.66
C THR A 147 3.37 0.91 13.69
N ASP A 148 4.12 1.46 14.65
CA ASP A 148 3.55 2.17 15.81
C ASP A 148 2.96 3.55 15.47
N LYS A 149 3.20 4.04 14.24
CA LYS A 149 2.65 5.30 13.75
C LYS A 149 1.32 5.17 13.02
N LEU A 150 0.76 3.95 12.92
CA LEU A 150 -0.53 3.74 12.27
C LEU A 150 -1.62 4.60 12.90
N THR A 151 -2.33 5.34 12.05
CA THR A 151 -3.52 6.12 12.36
C THR A 151 -4.77 5.52 11.74
N PHE A 152 -4.62 4.86 10.60
CA PHE A 152 -5.70 4.22 9.88
C PHE A 152 -5.30 2.83 9.36
N VAL A 153 -6.17 1.85 9.61
CA VAL A 153 -6.06 0.50 9.05
C VAL A 153 -7.40 0.10 8.43
N ASP A 154 -7.38 -0.27 7.15
CA ASP A 154 -8.46 -0.98 6.48
C ASP A 154 -7.96 -2.34 6.01
N CYS A 155 -8.34 -3.39 6.73
CA CYS A 155 -8.11 -4.79 6.37
C CYS A 155 -9.43 -5.56 6.17
N SER A 156 -10.51 -4.85 5.84
CA SER A 156 -11.81 -5.44 5.59
C SER A 156 -11.82 -6.38 4.38
N TYR A 157 -12.80 -7.28 4.31
CA TYR A 157 -12.92 -8.25 3.21
C TYR A 157 -11.63 -9.06 3.00
N ASN A 158 -11.24 -9.80 4.04
CA ASN A 158 -10.11 -10.73 4.07
C ASN A 158 -10.52 -12.03 4.79
N ASP A 159 -9.55 -12.92 5.03
CA ASP A 159 -9.75 -14.19 5.75
C ASP A 159 -9.06 -14.20 7.12
N LEU A 160 -8.91 -13.03 7.76
CA LEU A 160 -8.21 -12.88 9.02
C LEU A 160 -8.95 -13.61 10.15
N THR A 161 -8.25 -14.50 10.84
CA THR A 161 -8.75 -15.19 12.04
C THR A 161 -8.31 -14.51 13.33
N THR A 162 -7.23 -13.72 13.29
CA THR A 162 -6.69 -12.94 14.40
C THR A 162 -6.22 -11.58 13.90
N LEU A 163 -6.38 -10.56 14.75
CA LEU A 163 -5.87 -9.22 14.51
C LEU A 163 -5.55 -8.59 15.85
N ASP A 164 -4.28 -8.28 16.10
CA ASP A 164 -3.82 -7.59 17.30
C ASP A 164 -3.56 -6.12 17.00
N LEU A 165 -4.35 -5.27 17.62
CA LEU A 165 -4.28 -3.81 17.50
C LEU A 165 -4.01 -3.16 18.88
N SER A 166 -3.72 -3.95 19.90
CA SER A 166 -3.47 -3.43 21.24
C SER A 166 -2.27 -2.48 21.28
N ASN A 167 -2.31 -1.51 22.21
CA ASN A 167 -1.25 -0.53 22.45
C ASN A 167 -0.90 0.36 21.23
N ARG A 168 -1.87 0.62 20.35
CA ARG A 168 -1.69 1.50 19.20
C ARG A 168 -2.08 2.94 19.53
N TYR A 169 -1.16 3.68 20.14
CA TYR A 169 -1.43 5.01 20.70
C TYR A 169 -1.89 6.06 19.69
N LEU A 170 -1.53 5.94 18.42
CA LEU A 170 -1.91 6.89 17.36
C LEU A 170 -3.09 6.43 16.51
N LEU A 171 -3.54 5.18 16.71
CA LEU A 171 -4.61 4.60 15.89
C LEU A 171 -5.94 5.31 16.14
N GLN A 172 -6.59 5.76 15.07
CA GLN A 172 -7.84 6.52 15.11
C GLN A 172 -9.01 5.77 14.49
N ARG A 173 -8.76 5.00 13.42
CA ARG A 173 -9.81 4.30 12.68
C ARG A 173 -9.38 2.91 12.26
N VAL A 174 -10.30 1.95 12.44
CA VAL A 174 -10.10 0.55 12.04
C VAL A 174 -11.31 0.07 11.26
N LEU A 175 -11.06 -0.47 10.08
CA LEU A 175 -12.02 -1.23 9.28
C LEU A 175 -11.51 -2.67 9.18
N CYS A 176 -12.18 -3.61 9.86
CA CYS A 176 -11.85 -5.03 9.84
C CYS A 176 -13.10 -5.90 9.63
N ASN A 177 -14.15 -5.29 9.06
CA ASN A 177 -15.39 -6.00 8.73
C ASN A 177 -15.17 -7.07 7.64
N GLN A 178 -16.07 -8.04 7.58
CA GLN A 178 -15.97 -9.15 6.60
C GLN A 178 -14.63 -9.91 6.73
N ASN A 179 -14.39 -10.48 7.90
CA ASN A 179 -13.27 -11.35 8.23
C ASN A 179 -13.76 -12.55 9.04
N GLN A 180 -12.86 -13.33 9.60
CA GLN A 180 -13.17 -14.53 10.41
C GLN A 180 -12.68 -14.36 11.86
N LEU A 181 -12.60 -13.12 12.35
CA LEU A 181 -12.10 -12.82 13.69
C LEU A 181 -13.03 -13.39 14.77
N THR A 182 -12.46 -14.12 15.72
CA THR A 182 -13.17 -14.61 16.92
C THR A 182 -12.92 -13.71 18.13
N MET A 183 -11.82 -12.97 18.13
CA MET A 183 -11.45 -11.99 19.15
C MET A 183 -10.85 -10.75 18.45
N LEU A 184 -11.13 -9.60 19.03
CA LEU A 184 -10.48 -8.34 18.64
C LEU A 184 -10.04 -7.60 19.91
N ASP A 185 -8.75 -7.32 20.02
CA ASP A 185 -8.19 -6.53 21.11
C ASP A 185 -7.70 -5.18 20.58
N VAL A 186 -8.34 -4.12 21.04
CA VAL A 186 -7.98 -2.73 20.78
C VAL A 186 -7.67 -1.99 22.08
N SER A 187 -7.35 -2.71 23.13
CA SER A 187 -7.01 -2.13 24.43
C SER A 187 -5.84 -1.16 24.33
N PHE A 188 -5.91 -0.09 25.11
CA PHE A 188 -4.88 0.96 25.15
C PHE A 188 -4.63 1.67 23.82
N CYS A 189 -5.72 1.90 23.04
CA CYS A 189 -5.74 2.73 21.85
C CYS A 189 -6.45 4.08 22.13
N PRO A 190 -5.85 5.01 22.90
CA PRO A 190 -6.56 6.18 23.47
C PRO A 190 -7.08 7.15 22.41
N ASN A 191 -6.58 7.12 21.20
CA ASN A 191 -7.02 7.97 20.09
C ASN A 191 -8.03 7.28 19.16
N LEU A 192 -8.40 6.03 19.45
CA LEU A 192 -9.32 5.27 18.60
C LEU A 192 -10.75 5.83 18.73
N VAL A 193 -11.33 6.28 17.62
CA VAL A 193 -12.65 6.90 17.56
C VAL A 193 -13.65 6.09 16.73
N TYR A 194 -13.18 5.18 15.88
CA TYR A 194 -14.06 4.40 15.04
C TYR A 194 -13.52 3.00 14.75
N ILE A 195 -14.37 2.00 14.98
CA ILE A 195 -14.12 0.61 14.57
C ILE A 195 -15.33 0.10 13.78
N ASN A 196 -15.07 -0.51 12.64
CA ASN A 196 -16.05 -1.34 11.94
C ASN A 196 -15.55 -2.79 11.94
N CYS A 197 -16.12 -3.62 12.82
CA CYS A 197 -15.82 -5.05 12.92
C CYS A 197 -17.03 -5.94 12.56
N ARG A 198 -17.98 -5.42 11.79
CA ARG A 198 -19.19 -6.16 11.36
C ARG A 198 -18.80 -7.40 10.55
N PHE A 199 -19.71 -8.39 10.53
CA PHE A 199 -19.51 -9.61 9.73
C PHE A 199 -18.20 -10.32 10.07
N ASN A 200 -17.98 -10.59 11.35
CA ASN A 200 -16.96 -11.43 11.94
C ASN A 200 -17.62 -12.51 12.82
N GLN A 201 -16.85 -13.27 13.56
CA GLN A 201 -17.29 -14.32 14.48
C GLN A 201 -16.95 -13.98 15.93
N LEU A 202 -16.92 -12.69 16.28
CA LEU A 202 -16.42 -12.20 17.56
C LEU A 202 -17.23 -12.75 18.76
N ILE A 203 -16.53 -13.36 19.68
CA ILE A 203 -17.03 -13.75 21.02
C ILE A 203 -16.37 -12.91 22.12
N ASP A 204 -15.30 -12.20 21.82
CA ASP A 204 -14.58 -11.32 22.77
C ASP A 204 -14.12 -10.05 22.02
N LEU A 205 -14.47 -8.89 22.56
CA LEU A 205 -14.03 -7.57 22.10
C LEU A 205 -13.48 -6.80 23.29
N ARG A 206 -12.18 -6.49 23.27
CA ARG A 206 -11.49 -5.80 24.35
C ARG A 206 -11.20 -4.36 24.00
N THR A 207 -11.68 -3.44 24.85
CA THR A 207 -11.58 -1.99 24.64
C THR A 207 -11.06 -1.28 25.90
N ILE A 208 -10.24 -1.95 26.71
CA ILE A 208 -9.76 -1.43 28.00
C ILE A 208 -8.86 -0.22 27.76
N GLY A 209 -9.16 0.89 28.44
CA GLY A 209 -8.34 2.12 28.34
C GLY A 209 -8.70 3.03 27.17
N ASP A 210 -9.78 2.75 26.43
CA ASP A 210 -10.23 3.53 25.28
C ASP A 210 -11.37 4.45 25.70
N ASN A 211 -11.05 5.68 26.06
CA ASN A 211 -12.04 6.63 26.59
C ASN A 211 -12.89 7.34 25.50
N ASN A 212 -12.55 7.17 24.23
CA ASN A 212 -13.14 7.93 23.11
C ASN A 212 -13.88 7.09 22.07
N LEU A 213 -13.96 5.77 22.27
CA LEU A 213 -14.53 4.86 21.26
C LEU A 213 -16.04 5.15 21.07
N ARG A 214 -16.43 5.46 19.85
CA ARG A 214 -17.83 5.50 19.40
C ARG A 214 -18.12 4.23 18.60
N MET A 215 -18.94 3.38 19.16
CA MET A 215 -19.45 2.18 18.48
C MET A 215 -20.72 2.49 17.67
#